data_614a1e060a4be19869ae3ef753f44f5a
#
_entry.id   614a1e060a4be19869ae3ef753f44f5a
#
_cell.length_a   1.000
_cell.length_b   1.000
_cell.length_c   1.000
_cell.angle_alpha   90.00
_cell.angle_beta   90.00
_cell.angle_gamma   90.00
#
_symmetry.space_group_name_H-M   'P 1'
#
loop_
_entity.id
_entity.type
_entity.pdbx_description
1 polymer ?
#
loop_
_entity_poly.entity_id
_entity_poly.type
_entity_poly.pdbx_seq_one_letter_code
_entity_poly.pdbx_strand_id
1 'polypeptide(L)'
;MAAANKHRLSALYEANPSLEPLVNKIKADRKRLKDKVKFVWLIGSYAKGTAREDSDTDLLIVQHQDNIEDWKGELRYLSKSLPGVKLQTHQLLSDQWERIKHTNSCFYRGVVNTEDHIEVINNV
;
A
#
# COMPACT_ATOMS: atom_id res chain seq x y z
N MET A 1 3.34 -17.63 2.20
CA MET A 1 3.39 -16.18 1.92
C MET A 1 2.13 -15.69 1.23
N ALA A 2 1.84 -16.14 0.01
CA ALA A 2 0.62 -15.71 -0.69
C ALA A 2 -0.67 -16.07 0.06
N ALA A 3 -0.72 -17.25 0.68
CA ALA A 3 -1.89 -17.68 1.45
C ALA A 3 -2.11 -16.81 2.69
N ALA A 4 -1.04 -16.46 3.41
CA ALA A 4 -1.12 -15.61 4.59
C ALA A 4 -1.59 -14.20 4.22
N ASN A 5 -1.07 -13.64 3.13
CA ASN A 5 -1.45 -12.32 2.62
C ASN A 5 -2.90 -12.28 2.19
N LYS A 6 -3.34 -13.31 1.46
CA LYS A 6 -4.73 -13.44 1.01
C LYS A 6 -5.69 -13.50 2.20
N HIS A 7 -5.30 -14.23 3.25
CA HIS A 7 -6.10 -14.36 4.47
C HIS A 7 -6.22 -13.01 5.19
N ARG A 8 -5.12 -12.28 5.28
CA ARG A 8 -5.10 -10.94 5.91
C ARG A 8 -5.96 -9.95 5.12
N LEU A 9 -5.93 -10.01 3.78
CA LEU A 9 -6.78 -9.16 2.95
C LEU A 9 -8.25 -9.49 3.16
N SER A 10 -8.62 -10.77 3.26
CA SER A 10 -10.00 -11.16 3.55
C SER A 10 -10.48 -10.60 4.88
N ALA A 11 -9.67 -10.70 5.92
CA ALA A 11 -9.99 -10.13 7.23
C ALA A 11 -10.13 -8.61 7.17
N LEU A 12 -9.26 -7.95 6.39
CA LEU A 12 -9.32 -6.51 6.18
C LEU A 12 -10.65 -6.09 5.54
N TYR A 13 -11.09 -6.82 4.52
CA TYR A 13 -12.34 -6.52 3.81
C TYR A 13 -13.56 -6.75 4.67
N GLU A 14 -13.51 -7.72 5.60
CA GLU A 14 -14.58 -7.91 6.57
C GLU A 14 -14.68 -6.72 7.51
N ALA A 15 -13.53 -6.19 7.93
CA ALA A 15 -13.48 -5.04 8.82
C ALA A 15 -13.87 -3.74 8.11
N ASN A 16 -13.46 -3.59 6.85
CA ASN A 16 -13.77 -2.39 6.04
C ASN A 16 -13.95 -2.79 4.57
N PRO A 17 -15.19 -3.14 4.16
CA PRO A 17 -15.45 -3.57 2.78
C PRO A 17 -15.06 -2.54 1.72
N SER A 18 -15.05 -1.25 2.07
CA SER A 18 -14.69 -0.18 1.14
C SER A 18 -13.25 -0.26 0.65
N LEU A 19 -12.37 -0.99 1.36
CA LEU A 19 -10.98 -1.14 0.94
C LEU A 19 -10.81 -2.14 -0.21
N GLU A 20 -11.75 -3.06 -0.40
CA GLU A 20 -11.64 -4.06 -1.46
C GLU A 20 -11.54 -3.44 -2.86
N PRO A 21 -12.41 -2.48 -3.25
CA PRO A 21 -12.26 -1.84 -4.56
C PRO A 21 -10.92 -1.14 -4.75
N LEU A 22 -10.39 -0.52 -3.70
CA LEU A 22 -9.10 0.17 -3.77
C LEU A 22 -7.96 -0.82 -4.01
N VAL A 23 -7.91 -1.90 -3.24
CA VAL A 23 -6.89 -2.94 -3.38
C VAL A 23 -7.00 -3.62 -4.74
N ASN A 24 -8.22 -3.91 -5.19
CA ASN A 24 -8.44 -4.54 -6.50
C ASN A 24 -7.98 -3.64 -7.65
N LYS A 25 -8.20 -2.33 -7.55
CA LYS A 25 -7.69 -1.36 -8.52
C LYS A 25 -6.17 -1.45 -8.64
N ILE A 26 -5.48 -1.46 -7.52
CA ILE A 26 -4.01 -1.53 -7.50
C ILE A 26 -3.54 -2.84 -8.11
N LYS A 27 -4.14 -3.95 -7.73
CA LYS A 27 -3.80 -5.27 -8.29
C LYS A 27 -4.04 -5.35 -9.79
N ALA A 28 -5.15 -4.78 -10.26
CA ALA A 28 -5.48 -4.76 -11.68
C ALA A 28 -4.47 -3.97 -12.51
N ASP A 29 -3.85 -2.95 -11.90
CA ASP A 29 -2.88 -2.09 -12.57
C ASP A 29 -1.43 -2.61 -12.48
N ARG A 30 -1.22 -3.79 -11.91
CA ARG A 30 0.12 -4.35 -11.70
C ARG A 30 0.97 -4.34 -12.98
N LYS A 31 0.41 -4.81 -14.09
CA LYS A 31 1.14 -4.87 -15.37
C LYS A 31 1.47 -3.49 -15.91
N ARG A 32 0.53 -2.55 -15.78
CA ARG A 32 0.70 -1.15 -16.17
C ARG A 32 1.86 -0.52 -15.39
N LEU A 33 2.03 -0.91 -14.13
CA LEU A 33 3.01 -0.34 -13.22
C LEU A 33 4.34 -1.11 -13.20
N LYS A 34 4.48 -2.17 -13.98
CA LYS A 34 5.61 -3.11 -13.90
C LYS A 34 6.98 -2.42 -13.93
N ASP A 35 7.15 -1.44 -14.82
CA ASP A 35 8.42 -0.73 -14.98
C ASP A 35 8.49 0.58 -14.20
N LYS A 36 7.42 0.94 -13.51
CA LYS A 36 7.30 2.21 -12.79
C LYS A 36 7.33 2.04 -11.28
N VAL A 37 6.72 0.98 -10.78
CA VAL A 37 6.53 0.74 -9.35
C VAL A 37 7.16 -0.59 -8.97
N LYS A 38 8.01 -0.57 -7.97
CA LYS A 38 8.67 -1.75 -7.44
C LYS A 38 7.70 -2.58 -6.61
N PHE A 39 7.01 -1.95 -5.67
CA PHE A 39 5.97 -2.60 -4.88
C PHE A 39 5.02 -1.57 -4.27
N VAL A 40 3.85 -2.04 -3.86
CA VAL A 40 2.88 -1.26 -3.07
C VAL A 40 2.50 -2.09 -1.86
N TRP A 41 2.66 -1.52 -0.68
CA TRP A 41 2.26 -2.12 0.59
C TRP A 41 1.16 -1.29 1.25
N LEU A 42 0.18 -1.95 1.82
CA LEU A 42 -0.69 -1.33 2.82
C LEU A 42 0.08 -1.31 4.14
N ILE A 43 0.18 -0.14 4.76
CA ILE A 43 0.91 0.04 6.02
C ILE A 43 0.00 0.72 7.04
N GLY A 44 0.54 1.01 8.23
CA GLY A 44 -0.19 1.70 9.28
C GLY A 44 -1.23 0.82 9.97
N SER A 45 -2.23 1.45 10.56
CA SER A 45 -3.17 0.78 11.46
C SER A 45 -4.00 -0.31 10.78
N TYR A 46 -4.39 -0.13 9.52
CA TYR A 46 -5.13 -1.19 8.81
C TYR A 46 -4.27 -2.43 8.60
N ALA A 47 -2.99 -2.26 8.29
CA ALA A 47 -2.08 -3.40 8.14
C ALA A 47 -1.84 -4.12 9.47
N LYS A 48 -1.79 -3.36 10.56
CA LYS A 48 -1.52 -3.89 11.90
C LYS A 48 -2.77 -4.45 12.59
N GLY A 49 -3.94 -4.25 12.01
CA GLY A 49 -5.19 -4.71 12.61
C GLY A 49 -5.68 -3.85 13.77
N THR A 50 -5.20 -2.60 13.87
CA THR A 50 -5.55 -1.68 14.95
C THR A 50 -6.36 -0.48 14.47
N ALA A 51 -6.82 -0.51 13.20
CA ALA A 51 -7.55 0.61 12.62
C ALA A 51 -8.88 0.84 13.32
N ARG A 52 -9.26 2.11 13.39
CA ARG A 52 -10.55 2.57 13.89
C ARG A 52 -11.33 3.19 12.72
N GLU A 53 -12.57 3.56 12.98
CA GLU A 53 -13.51 4.10 12.02
C GLU A 53 -12.96 5.31 11.25
N ASP A 54 -12.16 6.15 11.90
CA ASP A 54 -11.60 7.37 11.33
C ASP A 54 -10.11 7.24 10.96
N SER A 55 -9.57 6.02 10.96
CA SER A 55 -8.16 5.79 10.63
C SER A 55 -7.88 6.08 9.16
N ASP A 56 -6.68 6.62 8.88
CA ASP A 56 -6.20 6.78 7.52
C ASP A 56 -5.89 5.42 6.88
N THR A 57 -6.03 5.35 5.57
CA THR A 57 -5.60 4.20 4.77
C THR A 57 -4.25 4.54 4.18
N ASP A 58 -3.18 3.97 4.73
CA ASP A 58 -1.81 4.30 4.36
C ASP A 58 -1.26 3.32 3.35
N LEU A 59 -0.82 3.83 2.20
CA LEU A 59 -0.13 3.04 1.19
C LEU A 59 1.32 3.49 1.09
N LEU A 60 2.24 2.53 1.09
CA LEU A 60 3.64 2.77 0.77
C LEU A 60 3.88 2.36 -0.67
N ILE A 61 4.29 3.31 -1.49
CA ILE A 61 4.59 3.09 -2.91
C ILE A 61 6.08 3.31 -3.11
N VAL A 62 6.80 2.24 -3.41
CA VAL A 62 8.22 2.33 -3.77
C VAL A 62 8.31 2.23 -5.28
N GLN A 63 8.83 3.28 -5.91
CA GLN A 63 8.83 3.44 -7.36
C GLN A 63 10.24 3.63 -7.92
N HIS A 64 10.39 3.34 -9.19
CA HIS A 64 11.54 3.75 -9.97
C HIS A 64 11.43 5.26 -10.26
N GLN A 65 12.24 5.80 -11.17
CA GLN A 65 12.24 7.24 -11.41
C GLN A 65 11.10 7.72 -12.33
N ASP A 66 10.25 6.81 -12.78
CA ASP A 66 9.16 7.15 -13.67
C ASP A 66 8.02 7.86 -12.96
N ASN A 67 7.30 8.69 -13.71
CA ASN A 67 6.18 9.45 -13.21
C ASN A 67 4.94 8.56 -13.05
N ILE A 68 4.33 8.57 -11.87
CA ILE A 68 3.11 7.83 -11.56
C ILE A 68 1.96 8.75 -11.12
N GLU A 69 2.07 10.06 -11.38
CA GLU A 69 1.07 11.03 -10.91
C GLU A 69 -0.32 10.77 -11.46
N ASP A 70 -0.44 10.35 -12.72
CA ASP A 70 -1.73 10.01 -13.31
C ASP A 70 -2.39 8.85 -12.57
N TRP A 71 -1.63 7.82 -12.29
CA TRP A 71 -2.12 6.65 -11.55
C TRP A 71 -2.50 7.02 -10.11
N LYS A 72 -1.68 7.81 -9.44
CA LYS A 72 -2.00 8.29 -8.10
C LYS A 72 -3.28 9.12 -8.10
N GLY A 73 -3.48 9.92 -9.13
CA GLY A 73 -4.72 10.68 -9.32
C GLY A 73 -5.95 9.78 -9.43
N GLU A 74 -5.80 8.67 -10.15
CA GLU A 74 -6.87 7.66 -10.27
C GLU A 74 -7.20 7.05 -8.91
N LEU A 75 -6.19 6.75 -8.10
CA LEU A 75 -6.41 6.21 -6.75
C LEU A 75 -7.14 7.23 -5.86
N ARG A 76 -6.73 8.49 -5.91
CA ARG A 76 -7.38 9.55 -5.13
C ARG A 76 -8.84 9.74 -5.56
N TYR A 77 -9.09 9.72 -6.86
CA TYR A 77 -10.44 9.83 -7.39
C TYR A 77 -11.33 8.69 -6.91
N LEU A 78 -10.82 7.46 -7.01
CA LEU A 78 -11.55 6.29 -6.55
C LEU A 78 -11.83 6.38 -5.05
N SER A 79 -10.83 6.73 -4.25
CA SER A 79 -10.97 6.75 -2.80
C SER A 79 -12.04 7.73 -2.31
N LYS A 80 -12.26 8.82 -3.04
CA LYS A 80 -13.30 9.78 -2.70
C LYS A 80 -14.70 9.20 -2.76
N SER A 81 -14.91 8.17 -3.57
CA SER A 81 -16.21 7.51 -3.70
C SER A 81 -16.38 6.34 -2.72
N LEU A 82 -15.33 6.00 -1.95
CA LEU A 82 -15.34 4.87 -1.04
C LEU A 82 -15.59 5.33 0.39
N PRO A 83 -16.73 4.94 1.00
CA PRO A 83 -17.07 5.38 2.36
C PRO A 83 -16.00 4.98 3.37
N GLY A 84 -15.57 5.92 4.21
CA GLY A 84 -14.62 5.67 5.28
C GLY A 84 -13.18 5.47 4.84
N VAL A 85 -12.87 5.66 3.56
CA VAL A 85 -11.48 5.55 3.08
C VAL A 85 -10.86 6.93 3.04
N LYS A 86 -9.81 7.11 3.84
CA LYS A 86 -9.00 8.34 3.88
C LYS A 86 -7.61 8.00 3.38
N LEU A 87 -7.40 8.10 2.08
CA LEU A 87 -6.17 7.65 1.44
C LEU A 87 -5.00 8.58 1.76
N GLN A 88 -3.91 7.99 2.26
CA GLN A 88 -2.62 8.64 2.45
C GLN A 88 -1.56 7.83 1.69
N THR A 89 -0.83 8.47 0.80
CA THR A 89 0.25 7.80 0.06
C THR A 89 1.60 8.26 0.57
N HIS A 90 2.47 7.28 0.82
CA HIS A 90 3.87 7.49 1.18
C HIS A 90 4.70 6.98 0.00
N GLN A 91 5.35 7.89 -0.69
CA GLN A 91 6.02 7.61 -1.95
C GLN A 91 7.52 7.74 -1.80
N LEU A 92 8.26 6.68 -2.13
CA LEU A 92 9.71 6.66 -2.08
C LEU A 92 10.25 6.19 -3.42
N LEU A 93 11.36 6.78 -3.84
CA LEU A 93 12.13 6.24 -4.95
C LEU A 93 12.87 4.98 -4.48
N SER A 94 13.15 4.11 -5.41
CA SER A 94 13.83 2.83 -5.15
C SER A 94 15.16 3.03 -4.40
N ASP A 95 15.96 4.02 -4.78
CA ASP A 95 17.22 4.30 -4.11
C ASP A 95 17.02 4.91 -2.72
N GLN A 96 15.97 5.69 -2.52
CA GLN A 96 15.62 6.18 -1.19
C GLN A 96 15.24 5.03 -0.26
N TRP A 97 14.49 4.05 -0.78
CA TRP A 97 14.12 2.85 -0.02
C TRP A 97 15.38 2.08 0.41
N GLU A 98 16.32 1.87 -0.53
CA GLU A 98 17.58 1.20 -0.21
C GLU A 98 18.38 1.96 0.85
N ARG A 99 18.38 3.28 0.78
CA ARG A 99 19.08 4.11 1.76
C ARG A 99 18.50 3.95 3.16
N ILE A 100 17.19 3.97 3.31
CA ILE A 100 16.58 3.82 4.63
C ILE A 100 16.73 2.40 5.18
N LYS A 101 16.85 1.40 4.32
CA LYS A 101 17.21 0.04 4.75
C LYS A 101 18.60 0.01 5.35
N HIS A 102 19.59 0.61 4.68
CA HIS A 102 20.97 0.64 5.15
C HIS A 102 21.11 1.39 6.47
N THR A 103 20.38 2.47 6.64
CA THR A 103 20.43 3.28 7.87
C THR A 103 19.52 2.74 8.96
N ASN A 104 18.72 1.73 8.65
CA ASN A 104 17.74 1.14 9.57
C ASN A 104 16.88 2.23 10.24
N SER A 105 16.33 3.13 9.41
CA SER A 105 15.56 4.27 9.88
C SER A 105 14.31 3.83 10.65
N CYS A 106 13.76 4.74 11.45
CA CYS A 106 12.53 4.48 12.21
C CYS A 106 11.36 4.11 11.29
N PHE A 107 11.24 4.80 10.15
CA PHE A 107 10.20 4.49 9.17
C PHE A 107 10.35 3.06 8.65
N TYR A 108 11.56 2.68 8.23
CA TYR A 108 11.83 1.34 7.72
C TYR A 108 11.48 0.27 8.76
N ARG A 109 11.93 0.46 10.01
CA ARG A 109 11.65 -0.49 11.09
C ARG A 109 10.16 -0.62 11.39
N GLY A 110 9.39 0.45 11.16
CA GLY A 110 7.95 0.45 11.40
C GLY A 110 7.11 -0.25 10.34
N VAL A 111 7.70 -0.59 9.19
CA VAL A 111 6.93 -1.17 8.07
C VAL A 111 7.50 -2.49 7.54
N VAL A 112 8.74 -2.82 7.86
CA VAL A 112 9.44 -3.93 7.20
C VAL A 112 8.97 -5.32 7.66
N ASN A 113 8.50 -5.44 8.89
CA ASN A 113 8.04 -6.73 9.40
C ASN A 113 6.72 -7.14 8.74
N THR A 114 6.53 -8.43 8.55
CA THR A 114 5.32 -8.94 7.87
C THR A 114 4.03 -8.63 8.61
N GLU A 115 4.08 -8.44 9.93
CA GLU A 115 2.90 -8.02 10.70
C GLU A 115 2.59 -6.53 10.57
N ASP A 116 3.52 -5.73 10.03
CA ASP A 116 3.38 -4.27 9.93
C ASP A 116 2.98 -3.80 8.54
N HIS A 117 2.92 -4.70 7.56
CA HIS A 117 2.48 -4.35 6.21
C HIS A 117 1.72 -5.51 5.57
N ILE A 118 0.89 -5.18 4.58
CA ILE A 118 0.25 -6.16 3.70
C ILE A 118 0.69 -5.84 2.28
N GLU A 119 1.35 -6.80 1.63
CA GLU A 119 1.78 -6.62 0.25
C GLU A 119 0.58 -6.63 -0.69
N VAL A 120 0.41 -5.55 -1.46
CA VAL A 120 -0.66 -5.44 -2.45
C VAL A 120 -0.16 -5.91 -3.81
N ILE A 121 0.93 -5.32 -4.29
CA ILE A 121 1.62 -5.79 -5.50
C ILE A 121 3.13 -5.80 -5.25
N ASN A 122 3.80 -6.71 -5.95
CA ASN A 122 5.27 -6.81 -5.93
C ASN A 122 5.75 -7.10 -7.35
N ASN A 123 6.51 -6.16 -7.90
CA ASN A 123 7.08 -6.24 -9.24
C ASN A 123 8.60 -6.46 -9.24
N VAL A 124 9.11 -6.91 -8.12
CA VAL A 124 10.55 -7.21 -7.98
C VAL A 124 10.87 -8.56 -8.61
#